data_98cc4e7f9e7c321136ae090b2c18efc4
#
_entry.id   98cc4e7f9e7c321136ae090b2c18efc4
#
_cell.length_a   1.000
_cell.length_b   1.000
_cell.length_c   1.000
_cell.angle_alpha   90.00
_cell.angle_beta   90.00
_cell.angle_gamma   90.00
#
_symmetry.space_group_name_H-M   'P 1'
#
loop_
_entity.id
_entity.type
_entity.pdbx_description
1 polymer ?
#
loop_
_entity_poly.entity_id
_entity_poly.type
_entity_poly.pdbx_seq_one_letter_code
_entity_poly.pdbx_strand_id
1 'polypeptide(L)'
;MAGFASLLVASAGLRVASLNLCTDELLLALAEPDQIASVTHLAQQPLEYASWKEARRYSKNDGSLLSVVGQRADLVLTMGGGVRDEAHIARKLGIRVIDLPYPQRLSDIESAVAKVSAAVGHPANGQRLNARIEALKRTRSTALPDTIYLGGGGRSVAATGLTAEWMALAGFRQRSLVGDRVTLEQLLVKPPAVLLRSDYRAGQYSGEQRWMMHPLAKGASTSRTIPTDGRAWTCMGPAMIDEVIRLRQFAR
;
A
#
# COMPACT_ATOMS: atom_id res chain seq x y z
N MET A 1 -36.86 36.37 -33.26
CA MET A 1 -36.04 36.22 -32.07
C MET A 1 -35.59 34.78 -32.00
N ALA A 2 -34.35 34.47 -32.41
CA ALA A 2 -33.79 33.13 -32.39
C ALA A 2 -32.97 32.99 -31.11
N GLY A 3 -33.45 32.13 -30.18
CA GLY A 3 -32.77 31.81 -28.94
C GLY A 3 -31.59 30.92 -29.20
N PHE A 4 -30.37 31.39 -28.99
CA PHE A 4 -29.16 30.57 -28.93
C PHE A 4 -29.21 29.74 -27.66
N ALA A 5 -29.52 28.45 -27.80
CA ALA A 5 -29.29 27.47 -26.75
C ALA A 5 -27.77 27.27 -26.62
N SER A 6 -27.19 27.86 -25.58
CA SER A 6 -25.80 27.60 -25.20
C SER A 6 -25.69 26.15 -24.74
N LEU A 7 -25.16 25.26 -25.60
CA LEU A 7 -24.74 23.91 -25.21
C LEU A 7 -23.59 24.08 -24.23
N LEU A 8 -23.88 23.93 -22.94
CA LEU A 8 -22.89 23.67 -21.90
C LEU A 8 -22.22 22.34 -22.25
N VAL A 9 -21.09 22.40 -22.94
CA VAL A 9 -20.17 21.26 -23.04
C VAL A 9 -19.63 21.06 -21.62
N ALA A 10 -20.20 20.09 -20.89
CA ALA A 10 -19.63 19.65 -19.65
C ALA A 10 -18.19 19.20 -19.98
N SER A 11 -17.20 19.92 -19.48
CA SER A 11 -15.80 19.51 -19.55
C SER A 11 -15.75 18.11 -18.91
N ALA A 12 -15.48 17.10 -19.70
CA ALA A 12 -15.27 15.76 -19.17
C ALA A 12 -14.15 15.88 -18.14
N GLY A 13 -14.44 15.59 -16.87
CA GLY A 13 -13.47 15.67 -15.79
C GLY A 13 -12.27 14.75 -16.06
N LEU A 14 -11.12 15.08 -15.49
CA LEU A 14 -9.88 14.27 -15.59
C LEU A 14 -10.16 12.80 -15.24
N ARG A 15 -9.85 11.88 -16.15
CA ARG A 15 -10.01 10.45 -15.97
C ARG A 15 -8.66 9.78 -15.70
N VAL A 16 -8.56 9.07 -14.60
CA VAL A 16 -7.31 8.50 -14.10
C VAL A 16 -7.40 6.98 -14.03
N ALA A 17 -6.44 6.28 -14.61
CA ALA A 17 -6.26 4.84 -14.44
C ALA A 17 -4.98 4.55 -13.64
N SER A 18 -5.02 3.51 -12.83
CA SER A 18 -3.86 3.03 -12.10
C SER A 18 -3.45 1.64 -12.63
N LEU A 19 -2.16 1.42 -12.83
CA LEU A 19 -1.59 0.18 -13.39
C LEU A 19 -0.80 -0.64 -12.36
N ASN A 20 -0.84 -0.26 -11.09
CA ASN A 20 -0.09 -0.94 -10.04
C ASN A 20 -0.90 -0.91 -8.73
N LEU A 21 -0.90 -2.01 -7.96
CA LEU A 21 -1.65 -2.10 -6.70
C LEU A 21 -1.35 -0.94 -5.74
N CYS A 22 -0.09 -0.50 -5.68
CA CYS A 22 0.30 0.58 -4.78
C CYS A 22 -0.14 1.97 -5.28
N THR A 23 -0.26 2.15 -6.60
CA THR A 23 -0.89 3.35 -7.16
C THR A 23 -2.42 3.28 -7.15
N ASP A 24 -3.03 2.08 -7.14
CA ASP A 24 -4.46 1.93 -6.86
C ASP A 24 -4.82 2.48 -5.48
N GLU A 25 -4.02 2.15 -4.47
CA GLU A 25 -4.19 2.62 -3.10
C GLU A 25 -4.14 4.16 -3.03
N LEU A 26 -3.17 4.77 -3.71
CA LEU A 26 -3.06 6.22 -3.80
C LEU A 26 -4.24 6.85 -4.55
N LEU A 27 -4.64 6.27 -5.68
CA LEU A 27 -5.75 6.77 -6.49
C LEU A 27 -7.06 6.73 -5.71
N LEU A 28 -7.37 5.60 -5.06
CA LEU A 28 -8.58 5.44 -4.26
C LEU A 28 -8.63 6.37 -3.05
N ALA A 29 -7.47 6.72 -2.48
CA ALA A 29 -7.39 7.61 -1.32
C ALA A 29 -7.45 9.11 -1.67
N LEU A 30 -7.12 9.50 -2.91
CA LEU A 30 -6.83 10.89 -3.26
C LEU A 30 -7.74 11.48 -4.34
N ALA A 31 -8.24 10.67 -5.28
CA ALA A 31 -9.12 11.12 -6.35
C ALA A 31 -10.60 11.11 -5.94
N GLU A 32 -11.40 11.92 -6.63
CA GLU A 32 -12.86 11.82 -6.53
C GLU A 32 -13.36 10.57 -7.32
N PRO A 33 -14.47 9.96 -6.89
CA PRO A 33 -14.95 8.71 -7.50
C PRO A 33 -15.19 8.78 -9.01
N ASP A 34 -15.65 9.92 -9.53
CA ASP A 34 -15.94 10.13 -10.95
C ASP A 34 -14.68 10.27 -11.81
N GLN A 35 -13.54 10.59 -11.19
CA GLN A 35 -12.25 10.65 -11.86
C GLN A 35 -11.62 9.27 -12.09
N ILE A 36 -12.02 8.23 -11.33
CA ILE A 36 -11.38 6.92 -11.38
C ILE A 36 -11.87 6.14 -12.59
N ALA A 37 -11.05 6.07 -13.64
CA ALA A 37 -11.35 5.31 -14.86
C ALA A 37 -11.22 3.80 -14.61
N SER A 38 -10.14 3.37 -13.95
CA SER A 38 -9.94 1.98 -13.56
C SER A 38 -8.85 1.82 -12.51
N VAL A 39 -8.89 0.66 -11.85
CA VAL A 39 -7.87 0.13 -10.94
C VAL A 39 -7.43 -1.26 -11.40
N THR A 40 -6.31 -1.76 -10.90
CA THR A 40 -5.87 -3.11 -11.28
C THR A 40 -6.82 -4.18 -10.76
N HIS A 41 -6.83 -5.34 -11.42
CA HIS A 41 -7.58 -6.50 -10.95
C HIS A 41 -7.15 -6.95 -9.54
N LEU A 42 -5.90 -6.65 -9.13
CA LEU A 42 -5.37 -6.97 -7.81
C LEU A 42 -6.08 -6.19 -6.71
N ALA A 43 -6.35 -4.89 -6.92
CA ALA A 43 -7.08 -4.09 -5.94
C ALA A 43 -8.50 -4.63 -5.65
N GLN A 44 -9.07 -5.41 -6.57
CA GLN A 44 -10.40 -6.02 -6.44
C GLN A 44 -10.38 -7.40 -5.77
N GLN A 45 -9.20 -7.88 -5.36
CA GLN A 45 -9.04 -9.18 -4.71
C GLN A 45 -8.99 -9.06 -3.20
N PRO A 46 -9.82 -9.84 -2.46
CA PRO A 46 -9.88 -9.75 -1.00
C PRO A 46 -8.57 -10.16 -0.31
N LEU A 47 -7.74 -10.96 -0.98
CA LEU A 47 -6.45 -11.40 -0.44
C LEU A 47 -5.32 -10.41 -0.69
N GLU A 48 -5.50 -9.44 -1.61
CA GLU A 48 -4.47 -8.50 -2.02
C GLU A 48 -4.68 -7.11 -1.41
N TYR A 49 -5.93 -6.68 -1.27
CA TYR A 49 -6.24 -5.31 -0.84
C TYR A 49 -7.36 -5.27 0.20
N ALA A 50 -7.14 -4.52 1.28
CA ALA A 50 -8.11 -4.43 2.38
C ALA A 50 -9.45 -3.81 1.94
N SER A 51 -9.41 -2.74 1.15
CA SER A 51 -10.59 -2.04 0.63
C SER A 51 -11.06 -2.58 -0.73
N TRP A 52 -10.88 -3.88 -0.98
CA TRP A 52 -11.24 -4.52 -2.25
C TRP A 52 -12.71 -4.33 -2.67
N LYS A 53 -13.63 -4.18 -1.70
CA LYS A 53 -15.06 -3.95 -1.97
C LYS A 53 -15.29 -2.58 -2.61
N GLU A 54 -14.56 -1.57 -2.16
CA GLU A 54 -14.59 -0.24 -2.74
C GLU A 54 -13.98 -0.25 -4.15
N ALA A 55 -12.82 -0.87 -4.31
CA ALA A 55 -12.16 -1.00 -5.60
C ALA A 55 -13.03 -1.67 -6.67
N ARG A 56 -13.93 -2.59 -6.29
CA ARG A 56 -14.89 -3.25 -7.21
C ARG A 56 -15.94 -2.32 -7.82
N ARG A 57 -16.08 -1.10 -7.33
CA ARG A 57 -16.98 -0.09 -7.91
C ARG A 57 -16.46 0.47 -9.24
N TYR A 58 -15.19 0.23 -9.56
CA TYR A 58 -14.50 0.77 -10.72
C TYR A 58 -14.19 -0.32 -11.74
N SER A 59 -13.97 0.08 -12.99
CA SER A 59 -13.49 -0.84 -14.02
C SER A 59 -12.15 -1.43 -13.62
N LYS A 60 -11.91 -2.69 -13.97
CA LYS A 60 -10.63 -3.35 -13.73
C LYS A 60 -9.74 -3.30 -14.97
N ASN A 61 -8.44 -3.25 -14.76
CA ASN A 61 -7.42 -3.44 -15.79
C ASN A 61 -6.42 -4.53 -15.35
N ASP A 62 -5.54 -4.96 -16.24
CA ASP A 62 -4.53 -5.98 -15.99
C ASP A 62 -3.15 -5.43 -15.59
N GLY A 63 -3.04 -4.11 -15.42
CA GLY A 63 -1.80 -3.42 -15.10
C GLY A 63 -0.98 -2.99 -16.33
N SER A 64 -1.45 -3.24 -17.55
CA SER A 64 -0.79 -2.77 -18.78
C SER A 64 -1.41 -1.46 -19.28
N LEU A 65 -0.60 -0.65 -19.99
CA LEU A 65 -1.08 0.54 -20.67
C LEU A 65 -2.19 0.20 -21.67
N LEU A 66 -2.02 -0.91 -22.38
CA LEU A 66 -2.94 -1.32 -23.44
C LEU A 66 -4.35 -1.58 -22.92
N SER A 67 -4.47 -2.14 -21.71
CA SER A 67 -5.76 -2.45 -21.08
C SER A 67 -6.57 -1.20 -20.71
N VAL A 68 -5.95 -0.02 -20.65
CA VAL A 68 -6.63 1.24 -20.25
C VAL A 68 -6.89 2.20 -21.42
N VAL A 69 -6.36 1.93 -22.61
CA VAL A 69 -6.59 2.76 -23.80
C VAL A 69 -8.09 2.90 -24.10
N GLY A 70 -8.83 1.80 -24.08
CA GLY A 70 -10.28 1.80 -24.30
C GLY A 70 -11.11 2.46 -23.18
N GLN A 71 -10.50 2.78 -22.05
CA GLN A 71 -11.17 3.36 -20.88
C GLN A 71 -11.11 4.90 -20.87
N ARG A 72 -10.52 5.49 -21.91
CA ARG A 72 -10.39 6.96 -22.08
C ARG A 72 -9.72 7.62 -20.87
N ALA A 73 -8.62 7.03 -20.40
CA ALA A 73 -7.81 7.62 -19.34
C ALA A 73 -6.98 8.79 -19.89
N ASP A 74 -7.02 9.95 -19.24
CA ASP A 74 -6.18 11.12 -19.53
C ASP A 74 -4.86 11.05 -18.79
N LEU A 75 -4.86 10.37 -17.64
CA LEU A 75 -3.73 10.19 -16.74
C LEU A 75 -3.61 8.73 -16.33
N VAL A 76 -2.40 8.22 -16.37
CA VAL A 76 -2.04 6.89 -15.88
C VAL A 76 -1.05 7.03 -14.73
N LEU A 77 -1.34 6.32 -13.63
CA LEU A 77 -0.44 6.19 -12.49
C LEU A 77 0.24 4.81 -12.54
N THR A 78 1.55 4.78 -12.36
CA THR A 78 2.34 3.55 -12.25
C THR A 78 3.48 3.74 -11.26
N MET A 79 4.19 2.65 -10.95
CA MET A 79 5.29 2.66 -9.98
C MET A 79 6.43 1.76 -10.46
N GLY A 80 7.67 2.22 -10.27
CA GLY A 80 8.87 1.42 -10.52
C GLY A 80 9.17 1.17 -12.00
N GLY A 81 8.73 2.03 -12.91
CA GLY A 81 8.99 1.92 -14.33
C GLY A 81 7.98 1.09 -15.13
N GLY A 82 6.76 0.89 -14.58
CA GLY A 82 5.74 -0.02 -15.14
C GLY A 82 5.29 0.25 -16.58
N VAL A 83 5.52 1.45 -17.12
CA VAL A 83 5.20 1.80 -18.54
C VAL A 83 6.40 2.43 -19.26
N ARG A 84 7.61 2.14 -18.81
CA ARG A 84 8.82 2.76 -19.38
C ARG A 84 8.94 2.52 -20.88
N ASP A 85 8.75 1.28 -21.31
CA ASP A 85 8.87 0.89 -22.71
C ASP A 85 7.69 1.36 -23.56
N GLU A 86 6.53 1.60 -22.93
CA GLU A 86 5.29 2.03 -23.59
C GLU A 86 5.07 3.55 -23.48
N ALA A 87 5.97 4.30 -22.84
CA ALA A 87 5.82 5.74 -22.61
C ALA A 87 5.66 6.55 -23.91
N HIS A 88 6.27 6.10 -25.02
CA HIS A 88 6.11 6.72 -26.34
C HIS A 88 4.69 6.48 -26.91
N ILE A 89 4.09 5.32 -26.64
CA ILE A 89 2.72 4.99 -27.05
C ILE A 89 1.75 5.87 -26.27
N ALA A 90 1.92 5.95 -24.95
CA ALA A 90 1.11 6.82 -24.10
C ALA A 90 1.09 8.26 -24.61
N ARG A 91 2.27 8.82 -24.94
CA ARG A 91 2.38 10.19 -25.50
C ARG A 91 1.66 10.34 -26.84
N LYS A 92 1.75 9.37 -27.75
CA LYS A 92 1.02 9.39 -29.03
C LYS A 92 -0.50 9.36 -28.85
N LEU A 93 -0.96 8.71 -27.78
CA LEU A 93 -2.38 8.64 -27.42
C LEU A 93 -2.88 9.82 -26.58
N GLY A 94 -1.99 10.79 -26.28
CA GLY A 94 -2.33 11.95 -25.43
C GLY A 94 -2.49 11.58 -23.96
N ILE A 95 -2.08 10.37 -23.54
CA ILE A 95 -2.17 9.90 -22.15
C ILE A 95 -0.96 10.41 -21.37
N ARG A 96 -1.20 11.16 -20.33
CA ARG A 96 -0.15 11.59 -19.39
C ARG A 96 0.21 10.42 -18.45
N VAL A 97 1.49 10.19 -18.20
CA VAL A 97 1.96 9.13 -17.30
C VAL A 97 2.69 9.73 -16.11
N ILE A 98 2.33 9.29 -14.91
CA ILE A 98 3.09 9.55 -13.70
C ILE A 98 3.63 8.20 -13.20
N ASP A 99 4.92 8.02 -13.36
CA ASP A 99 5.66 6.92 -12.76
C ASP A 99 6.25 7.37 -11.43
N LEU A 100 5.90 6.66 -10.35
CA LEU A 100 6.39 6.90 -9.01
C LEU A 100 7.57 5.96 -8.72
N PRO A 101 8.63 6.41 -8.05
CA PRO A 101 9.65 5.50 -7.56
C PRO A 101 9.08 4.60 -6.46
N TYR A 102 9.67 3.41 -6.27
CA TYR A 102 9.38 2.59 -5.08
C TYR A 102 9.84 3.34 -3.82
N PRO A 103 8.95 3.53 -2.84
CA PRO A 103 9.28 4.28 -1.63
C PRO A 103 10.28 3.51 -0.76
N GLN A 104 11.30 4.22 -0.24
CA GLN A 104 12.32 3.67 0.65
C GLN A 104 12.16 4.16 2.10
N ARG A 105 11.40 5.24 2.30
CA ARG A 105 11.15 5.89 3.59
C ARG A 105 9.79 6.60 3.61
N LEU A 106 9.35 6.99 4.79
CA LEU A 106 8.06 7.70 4.95
C LEU A 106 7.98 8.99 4.14
N SER A 107 9.08 9.74 4.02
CA SER A 107 9.10 10.95 3.19
C SER A 107 8.80 10.69 1.71
N ASP A 108 9.11 9.50 1.21
CA ASP A 108 8.79 9.14 -0.18
C ASP A 108 7.28 8.89 -0.34
N ILE A 109 6.64 8.28 0.68
CA ILE A 109 5.17 8.14 0.73
C ILE A 109 4.52 9.52 0.76
N GLU A 110 4.97 10.42 1.63
CA GLU A 110 4.45 11.79 1.72
C GLU A 110 4.60 12.55 0.39
N SER A 111 5.72 12.37 -0.29
CA SER A 111 5.99 12.95 -1.61
C SER A 111 5.09 12.35 -2.69
N ALA A 112 4.87 11.03 -2.69
CA ALA A 112 3.97 10.36 -3.61
C ALA A 112 2.52 10.82 -3.42
N VAL A 113 2.06 10.93 -2.17
CA VAL A 113 0.74 11.47 -1.80
C VAL A 113 0.57 12.91 -2.33
N ALA A 114 1.55 13.78 -2.09
CA ALA A 114 1.51 15.17 -2.57
C ALA A 114 1.48 15.23 -4.10
N LYS A 115 2.32 14.45 -4.78
CA LYS A 115 2.41 14.42 -6.24
C LYS A 115 1.12 13.93 -6.88
N VAL A 116 0.56 12.82 -6.37
CA VAL A 116 -0.69 12.25 -6.93
C VAL A 116 -1.88 13.18 -6.65
N SER A 117 -2.03 13.67 -5.41
CA SER A 117 -3.15 14.57 -5.07
C SER A 117 -3.15 15.86 -5.90
N ALA A 118 -1.98 16.44 -6.18
CA ALA A 118 -1.84 17.57 -7.06
C ALA A 118 -2.21 17.21 -8.51
N ALA A 119 -1.80 16.04 -8.99
CA ALA A 119 -2.04 15.59 -10.36
C ALA A 119 -3.51 15.29 -10.66
N VAL A 120 -4.26 14.81 -9.65
CA VAL A 120 -5.71 14.59 -9.75
C VAL A 120 -6.53 15.84 -9.42
N GLY A 121 -5.88 16.97 -9.05
CA GLY A 121 -6.55 18.24 -8.76
C GLY A 121 -7.09 18.39 -7.34
N HIS A 122 -6.76 17.47 -6.42
CA HIS A 122 -7.25 17.47 -5.04
C HIS A 122 -6.11 17.56 -3.99
N PRO A 123 -5.27 18.61 -4.00
CA PRO A 123 -4.13 18.73 -3.08
C PRO A 123 -4.54 18.73 -1.60
N ALA A 124 -5.76 19.17 -1.28
CA ALA A 124 -6.28 19.13 0.08
C ALA A 124 -6.44 17.68 0.62
N ASN A 125 -6.78 16.70 -0.24
CA ASN A 125 -6.84 15.29 0.14
C ASN A 125 -5.45 14.79 0.55
N GLY A 126 -4.41 15.13 -0.24
CA GLY A 126 -3.03 14.81 0.07
C GLY A 126 -2.54 15.45 1.37
N GLN A 127 -2.86 16.72 1.59
CA GLN A 127 -2.53 17.43 2.82
C GLN A 127 -3.15 16.76 4.06
N ARG A 128 -4.42 16.36 3.98
CA ARG A 128 -5.09 15.63 5.07
C ARG A 128 -4.43 14.28 5.37
N LEU A 129 -4.06 13.56 4.31
CA LEU A 129 -3.39 12.27 4.48
C LEU A 129 -2.00 12.40 5.10
N ASN A 130 -1.18 13.33 4.59
CA ASN A 130 0.13 13.62 5.15
C ASN A 130 0.05 14.14 6.59
N ALA A 131 -0.96 14.94 6.93
CA ALA A 131 -1.19 15.38 8.31
C ALA A 131 -1.47 14.21 9.27
N ARG A 132 -2.12 13.12 8.81
CA ARG A 132 -2.29 11.89 9.60
C ARG A 132 -0.94 11.22 9.87
N ILE A 133 -0.06 11.12 8.87
CA ILE A 133 1.30 10.57 9.04
C ILE A 133 2.07 11.42 10.06
N GLU A 134 2.04 12.73 9.92
CA GLU A 134 2.70 13.64 10.85
C GLU A 134 2.17 13.53 12.29
N ALA A 135 0.86 13.31 12.46
CA ALA A 135 0.27 13.05 13.77
C ALA A 135 0.82 11.76 14.39
N LEU A 136 1.01 10.70 13.58
CA LEU A 136 1.63 9.46 14.04
C LEU A 136 3.10 9.68 14.45
N LYS A 137 3.86 10.48 13.71
CA LYS A 137 5.27 10.81 14.04
C LYS A 137 5.36 11.53 15.38
N ARG A 138 4.50 12.52 15.62
CA ARG A 138 4.50 13.30 16.90
C ARG A 138 4.12 12.45 18.12
N THR A 139 3.31 11.44 17.95
CA THR A 139 2.79 10.61 19.04
C THR A 139 3.46 9.24 19.15
N ARG A 140 4.60 9.04 18.48
CA ARG A 140 5.30 7.75 18.52
C ARG A 140 5.84 7.44 19.92
N SER A 141 5.82 6.16 20.27
CA SER A 141 6.45 5.66 21.50
C SER A 141 7.98 5.71 21.38
N THR A 142 8.65 5.97 22.49
CA THR A 142 10.12 5.85 22.61
C THR A 142 10.54 4.47 23.09
N ALA A 143 9.69 3.77 23.84
CA ALA A 143 9.92 2.39 24.28
C ALA A 143 9.41 1.44 23.18
N LEU A 144 10.34 0.84 22.44
CA LEU A 144 10.03 -0.03 21.32
C LEU A 144 10.50 -1.47 21.64
N PRO A 145 9.58 -2.41 21.97
CA PRO A 145 9.95 -3.79 22.22
C PRO A 145 10.61 -4.42 21.01
N ASP A 146 11.54 -5.31 21.27
CA ASP A 146 12.19 -6.14 20.27
C ASP A 146 11.16 -7.02 19.56
N THR A 147 11.01 -6.84 18.27
CA THR A 147 9.93 -7.42 17.50
C THR A 147 10.47 -8.12 16.25
N ILE A 148 9.87 -9.26 15.92
CA ILE A 148 10.03 -9.90 14.62
C ILE A 148 8.70 -9.81 13.87
N TYR A 149 8.70 -9.17 12.70
CA TYR A 149 7.62 -9.36 11.72
C TYR A 149 7.77 -10.74 11.08
N LEU A 150 6.68 -11.49 11.04
CA LEU A 150 6.68 -12.86 10.54
C LEU A 150 5.64 -13.04 9.44
N GLY A 151 6.10 -13.21 8.22
CA GLY A 151 5.31 -13.54 7.04
C GLY A 151 5.46 -15.00 6.60
N GLY A 152 4.74 -15.37 5.54
CA GLY A 152 4.74 -16.70 4.98
C GLY A 152 6.16 -17.25 4.70
N GLY A 153 6.39 -18.52 5.00
CA GLY A 153 7.68 -19.17 4.80
C GLY A 153 8.84 -18.62 5.63
N GLY A 154 8.56 -17.94 6.75
CA GLY A 154 9.58 -17.31 7.57
C GLY A 154 10.16 -16.02 6.98
N ARG A 155 9.50 -15.41 6.03
CA ARG A 155 9.89 -14.07 5.53
C ARG A 155 9.66 -13.02 6.61
N SER A 156 10.58 -12.11 6.71
CA SER A 156 10.49 -10.95 7.57
C SER A 156 10.67 -9.67 6.76
N VAL A 157 10.86 -8.58 7.45
CA VAL A 157 11.04 -7.26 6.85
C VAL A 157 12.36 -6.67 7.32
N ALA A 158 12.91 -5.73 6.54
CA ALA A 158 14.16 -5.08 6.89
C ALA A 158 14.04 -4.29 8.20
N ALA A 159 15.13 -4.28 8.98
CA ALA A 159 15.23 -3.50 10.21
C ALA A 159 15.56 -2.02 9.97
N THR A 160 15.62 -1.60 8.71
CA THR A 160 15.89 -0.23 8.27
C THR A 160 14.93 0.18 7.17
N GLY A 161 14.93 1.47 6.79
CA GLY A 161 14.11 1.99 5.71
C GLY A 161 12.62 2.08 6.07
N LEU A 162 11.77 2.10 5.05
CA LEU A 162 10.33 2.37 5.17
C LEU A 162 9.63 1.44 6.17
N THR A 163 9.94 0.14 6.12
CA THR A 163 9.31 -0.84 7.01
C THR A 163 9.63 -0.57 8.48
N ALA A 164 10.92 -0.30 8.78
CA ALA A 164 11.33 0.01 10.15
C ALA A 164 10.71 1.33 10.64
N GLU A 165 10.53 2.31 9.76
CA GLU A 165 9.87 3.57 10.09
C GLU A 165 8.37 3.34 10.43
N TRP A 166 7.64 2.55 9.65
CA TRP A 166 6.27 2.18 9.97
C TRP A 166 6.15 1.37 11.26
N MET A 167 7.05 0.40 11.48
CA MET A 167 7.09 -0.36 12.72
C MET A 167 7.34 0.53 13.93
N ALA A 168 8.27 1.49 13.82
CA ALA A 168 8.52 2.44 14.90
C ALA A 168 7.31 3.33 15.19
N LEU A 169 6.57 3.75 14.16
CA LEU A 169 5.30 4.47 14.34
C LEU A 169 4.24 3.60 15.02
N ALA A 170 4.22 2.30 14.75
CA ALA A 170 3.30 1.35 15.40
C ALA A 170 3.71 1.00 16.84
N GLY A 171 4.90 1.42 17.30
CA GLY A 171 5.40 1.15 18.65
C GLY A 171 6.24 -0.11 18.76
N PHE A 172 6.87 -0.56 17.67
CA PHE A 172 7.69 -1.77 17.59
C PHE A 172 9.07 -1.50 17.00
N ARG A 173 10.06 -2.31 17.37
CA ARG A 173 11.39 -2.26 16.78
C ARG A 173 11.69 -3.58 16.10
N GLN A 174 11.78 -3.56 14.78
CA GLN A 174 12.16 -4.74 14.00
C GLN A 174 13.57 -5.18 14.36
N ARG A 175 13.71 -6.46 14.69
CA ARG A 175 15.03 -7.10 14.88
C ARG A 175 15.74 -7.22 13.53
N SER A 176 17.03 -6.93 13.49
CA SER A 176 17.85 -7.23 12.32
C SER A 176 18.03 -8.74 12.18
N LEU A 177 17.71 -9.27 11.00
CA LEU A 177 17.77 -10.68 10.65
C LEU A 177 18.62 -10.85 9.39
N VAL A 178 19.38 -11.94 9.33
CA VAL A 178 20.18 -12.25 8.14
C VAL A 178 19.25 -12.56 6.97
N GLY A 179 19.38 -11.78 5.88
CA GLY A 179 18.56 -11.93 4.68
C GLY A 179 17.06 -11.71 4.93
N ASP A 180 16.70 -10.97 5.97
CA ASP A 180 15.30 -10.73 6.39
C ASP A 180 14.48 -12.03 6.51
N ARG A 181 15.11 -13.07 7.06
CA ARG A 181 14.51 -14.38 7.24
C ARG A 181 14.51 -14.81 8.69
N VAL A 182 13.41 -15.42 9.09
CA VAL A 182 13.21 -16.03 10.42
C VAL A 182 13.36 -17.54 10.29
N THR A 183 14.19 -18.14 11.15
CA THR A 183 14.26 -19.59 11.29
C THR A 183 13.52 -20.04 12.55
N LEU A 184 13.04 -21.28 12.56
CA LEU A 184 12.38 -21.85 13.75
C LEU A 184 13.34 -21.93 14.94
N GLU A 185 14.62 -22.18 14.66
CA GLU A 185 15.68 -22.19 15.65
C GLU A 185 15.86 -20.82 16.32
N GLN A 186 15.85 -19.72 15.54
CA GLN A 186 15.91 -18.37 16.10
C GLN A 186 14.73 -18.07 17.02
N LEU A 187 13.53 -18.54 16.67
CA LEU A 187 12.34 -18.39 17.51
C LEU A 187 12.44 -19.22 18.81
N LEU A 188 13.13 -20.35 18.76
CA LEU A 188 13.35 -21.22 19.93
C LEU A 188 14.43 -20.67 20.86
N VAL A 189 15.60 -20.34 20.30
CA VAL A 189 16.80 -19.99 21.08
C VAL A 189 16.76 -18.53 21.57
N LYS A 190 16.23 -17.62 20.75
CA LYS A 190 16.15 -16.19 21.08
C LYS A 190 14.79 -15.62 20.65
N PRO A 191 13.71 -15.99 21.33
CA PRO A 191 12.38 -15.48 21.00
C PRO A 191 12.35 -13.95 21.11
N PRO A 192 11.62 -13.24 20.24
CA PRO A 192 11.41 -11.80 20.38
C PRO A 192 10.44 -11.50 21.52
N ALA A 193 10.43 -10.26 22.03
CA ALA A 193 9.38 -9.83 22.96
C ALA A 193 8.00 -9.84 22.28
N VAL A 194 7.96 -9.45 21.00
CA VAL A 194 6.74 -9.44 20.17
C VAL A 194 7.00 -10.20 18.86
N LEU A 195 6.06 -11.07 18.52
CA LEU A 195 5.96 -11.68 17.21
C LEU A 195 4.78 -11.04 16.46
N LEU A 196 5.09 -10.13 15.53
CA LEU A 196 4.08 -9.48 14.69
C LEU A 196 3.80 -10.39 13.50
N ARG A 197 2.70 -11.13 13.58
CA ARG A 197 2.39 -12.21 12.65
C ARG A 197 1.45 -11.74 11.55
N SER A 198 1.96 -11.75 10.31
CA SER A 198 1.17 -11.40 9.12
C SER A 198 0.12 -12.47 8.82
N ASP A 199 -1.10 -12.04 8.53
CA ASP A 199 -2.18 -12.88 8.03
C ASP A 199 -2.28 -12.90 6.50
N TYR A 200 -1.33 -12.26 5.79
CA TYR A 200 -1.33 -12.20 4.34
C TYR A 200 -1.46 -13.59 3.72
N ARG A 201 -2.55 -13.77 2.97
CA ARG A 201 -2.91 -15.04 2.33
C ARG A 201 -3.01 -16.25 3.28
N ALA A 202 -3.32 -16.02 4.56
CA ALA A 202 -3.36 -17.07 5.57
C ALA A 202 -4.35 -18.20 5.26
N GLY A 203 -5.39 -17.93 4.46
CA GLY A 203 -6.37 -18.94 4.01
C GLY A 203 -5.93 -19.76 2.78
N GLN A 204 -4.77 -19.48 2.17
CA GLN A 204 -4.29 -20.21 1.00
C GLN A 204 -3.44 -21.42 1.40
N TYR A 205 -3.68 -22.58 0.77
CA TYR A 205 -2.83 -23.74 0.96
C TYR A 205 -1.52 -23.55 0.18
N SER A 206 -0.40 -23.43 0.92
CA SER A 206 0.94 -23.32 0.33
C SER A 206 2.01 -23.83 1.32
N GLY A 207 3.21 -24.12 0.83
CA GLY A 207 4.36 -24.45 1.69
C GLY A 207 4.71 -23.30 2.65
N GLU A 208 4.54 -22.07 2.23
CA GLU A 208 4.76 -20.87 3.06
C GLU A 208 3.76 -20.81 4.21
N GLN A 209 2.48 -21.11 3.96
CA GLN A 209 1.44 -21.13 4.98
C GLN A 209 1.62 -22.35 5.92
N ARG A 210 2.06 -23.49 5.40
CA ARG A 210 2.39 -24.65 6.24
C ARG A 210 3.48 -24.30 7.26
N TRP A 211 4.52 -23.57 6.85
CA TRP A 211 5.57 -23.10 7.75
C TRP A 211 4.98 -22.23 8.89
N MET A 212 4.03 -21.34 8.57
CA MET A 212 3.33 -20.51 9.54
C MET A 212 2.46 -21.29 10.53
N MET A 213 2.13 -22.54 10.23
CA MET A 213 1.36 -23.43 11.11
C MET A 213 2.23 -24.15 12.15
N HIS A 214 3.57 -24.09 12.02
CA HIS A 214 4.47 -24.67 13.01
C HIS A 214 4.24 -24.05 14.40
N PRO A 215 4.25 -24.81 15.51
CA PRO A 215 3.99 -24.29 16.86
C PRO A 215 4.84 -23.06 17.22
N LEU A 216 6.14 -23.06 16.92
CA LEU A 216 7.02 -21.93 17.16
C LEU A 216 6.66 -20.69 16.32
N ALA A 217 6.15 -20.86 15.09
CA ALA A 217 5.70 -19.76 14.24
C ALA A 217 4.31 -19.24 14.65
N LYS A 218 3.51 -20.06 15.33
CA LYS A 218 2.23 -19.61 15.91
C LYS A 218 2.42 -18.76 17.16
N GLY A 219 3.51 -18.93 17.86
CA GLY A 219 3.86 -18.16 19.03
C GLY A 219 4.81 -18.97 19.92
N ALA A 220 6.04 -18.51 20.06
CA ALA A 220 6.93 -19.04 21.09
C ALA A 220 6.29 -18.73 22.47
N SER A 221 6.44 -19.64 23.42
CA SER A 221 5.81 -19.55 24.75
C SER A 221 6.09 -18.26 25.53
N THR A 222 7.14 -17.52 25.15
CA THR A 222 7.60 -16.29 25.78
C THR A 222 7.37 -15.03 24.96
N SER A 223 6.92 -15.15 23.70
CA SER A 223 6.65 -14.01 22.83
C SER A 223 5.16 -13.66 22.85
N ARG A 224 4.84 -12.36 22.95
CA ARG A 224 3.50 -11.88 22.69
C ARG A 224 3.24 -11.88 21.18
N THR A 225 2.29 -12.68 20.71
CA THR A 225 1.93 -12.75 19.30
C THR A 225 0.80 -11.75 19.01
N ILE A 226 1.03 -10.87 18.01
CA ILE A 226 0.08 -9.85 17.56
C ILE A 226 -0.18 -10.09 16.06
N PRO A 227 -1.44 -10.26 15.66
CA PRO A 227 -1.77 -10.36 14.24
C PRO A 227 -1.65 -8.99 13.55
N THR A 228 -1.17 -8.98 12.30
CA THR A 228 -1.13 -7.79 11.46
C THR A 228 -1.74 -8.09 10.08
N ASP A 229 -2.48 -7.11 9.53
CA ASP A 229 -2.99 -7.19 8.16
C ASP A 229 -1.84 -7.08 7.17
N GLY A 230 -1.41 -8.24 6.65
CA GLY A 230 -0.28 -8.31 5.75
C GLY A 230 -0.47 -7.59 4.42
N ARG A 231 -1.72 -7.27 4.02
CA ARG A 231 -2.03 -6.52 2.79
C ARG A 231 -1.51 -5.09 2.87
N ALA A 232 -1.63 -4.43 4.03
CA ALA A 232 -1.10 -3.09 4.23
C ALA A 232 0.43 -3.02 4.05
N TRP A 233 1.14 -4.10 4.43
CA TRP A 233 2.60 -4.20 4.31
C TRP A 233 3.08 -4.46 2.88
N THR A 234 2.18 -4.78 1.94
CA THR A 234 2.55 -5.00 0.53
C THR A 234 2.99 -3.70 -0.15
N CYS A 235 2.22 -2.64 0.01
CA CYS A 235 2.53 -1.33 -0.57
C CYS A 235 3.15 -0.37 0.44
N MET A 236 2.91 -0.58 1.73
CA MET A 236 3.37 0.30 2.82
C MET A 236 2.98 1.77 2.59
N GLY A 237 1.86 1.99 1.90
CA GLY A 237 1.30 3.28 1.54
C GLY A 237 0.27 3.81 2.56
N PRO A 238 -0.74 4.56 2.11
CA PRO A 238 -1.78 5.13 2.97
C PRO A 238 -2.51 4.13 3.88
N ALA A 239 -2.71 2.88 3.45
CA ALA A 239 -3.36 1.82 4.25
C ALA A 239 -2.60 1.52 5.56
N MET A 240 -1.29 1.77 5.59
CA MET A 240 -0.49 1.62 6.81
C MET A 240 -0.91 2.55 7.94
N ILE A 241 -1.51 3.69 7.65
CA ILE A 241 -1.94 4.64 8.68
C ILE A 241 -2.94 3.99 9.63
N ASP A 242 -3.95 3.33 9.08
CA ASP A 242 -4.99 2.66 9.88
C ASP A 242 -4.46 1.42 10.57
N GLU A 243 -3.57 0.66 9.89
CA GLU A 243 -2.91 -0.49 10.49
C GLU A 243 -2.00 -0.08 11.66
N VAL A 244 -1.25 1.00 11.55
CA VAL A 244 -0.43 1.57 12.65
C VAL A 244 -1.30 1.99 13.83
N ILE A 245 -2.43 2.66 13.57
CA ILE A 245 -3.38 3.04 14.63
C ILE A 245 -3.90 1.80 15.36
N ARG A 246 -4.28 0.75 14.63
CA ARG A 246 -4.72 -0.52 15.19
C ARG A 246 -3.62 -1.20 16.00
N LEU A 247 -2.40 -1.29 15.46
CA LEU A 247 -1.27 -1.94 16.11
C LEU A 247 -0.84 -1.24 17.41
N ARG A 248 -0.98 0.08 17.50
CA ARG A 248 -0.70 0.85 18.74
C ARG A 248 -1.55 0.42 19.93
N GLN A 249 -2.73 -0.14 19.72
CA GLN A 249 -3.57 -0.65 20.79
C GLN A 249 -2.89 -1.84 21.50
N PHE A 250 -2.00 -2.53 20.83
CA PHE A 250 -1.24 -3.66 21.35
C PHE A 250 0.18 -3.29 21.80
N ALA A 251 0.66 -2.09 21.53
CA ALA A 251 2.02 -1.67 21.90
C ALA A 251 2.15 -1.18 23.37
N ARG A 252 1.04 -1.20 24.09
CA ARG A 252 0.95 -0.79 25.51
C ARG A 252 1.24 -1.95 26.47
#